data_c70da23099d8f32bf01205b0a28bf9c4
#
_entry.id   c70da23099d8f32bf01205b0a28bf9c4
#
_cell.length_a   1.000
_cell.length_b   1.000
_cell.length_c   1.000
_cell.angle_alpha   90.00
_cell.angle_beta   90.00
_cell.angle_gamma   90.00
#
_symmetry.space_group_name_H-M   'P 1'
#
loop_
_entity.id
_entity.type
_entity.pdbx_description
1 polymer ?
#
loop_
_entity_poly.entity_id
_entity_poly.type
_entity_poly.pdbx_seq_one_letter_code
_entity_poly.pdbx_strand_id
1 'polypeptide(L)'
;MSYDLETGTVLIDFWSPMCGPCRKLSPIIDEIDKDYEHVNVVKANTMIESSMATEYSIRALPTLVFLKDGEEVHREVGLVSKKDIEEILNKI
;
A
#
# COMPACT_ATOMS: atom_id res chain seq x y z
N MET A 1 6.78 12.28 10.08
CA MET A 1 7.40 10.96 10.12
C MET A 1 7.86 10.57 8.73
N SER A 2 9.05 10.07 8.58
CA SER A 2 9.56 9.68 7.27
C SER A 2 9.60 8.16 7.13
N TYR A 3 9.33 7.71 5.90
CA TYR A 3 9.37 6.29 5.55
C TYR A 3 10.52 6.06 4.59
N ASP A 4 11.17 4.90 4.68
CA ASP A 4 12.14 4.51 3.67
C ASP A 4 11.40 3.87 2.50
N LEU A 5 11.21 4.62 1.44
CA LEU A 5 10.54 4.18 0.23
C LEU A 5 11.52 3.90 -0.91
N GLU A 6 12.82 4.03 -0.65
CA GLU A 6 13.86 4.02 -1.69
C GLU A 6 14.56 2.67 -1.85
N THR A 7 14.41 1.75 -0.89
CA THR A 7 15.13 0.47 -0.94
C THR A 7 14.18 -0.70 -0.81
N GLY A 8 14.42 -1.73 -1.63
CA GLY A 8 13.69 -2.97 -1.57
C GLY A 8 12.24 -2.88 -2.02
N THR A 9 11.45 -3.85 -1.63
CA THR A 9 10.02 -3.89 -1.96
C THR A 9 9.22 -3.17 -0.89
N VAL A 10 8.39 -2.22 -1.32
CA VAL A 10 7.53 -1.44 -0.44
C VAL A 10 6.09 -1.55 -0.93
N LEU A 11 5.18 -1.78 0.01
CA LEU A 11 3.74 -1.75 -0.26
C LEU A 11 3.13 -0.62 0.54
N ILE A 12 2.61 0.39 -0.15
CA ILE A 12 1.94 1.52 0.49
C ILE A 12 0.44 1.32 0.39
N ASP A 13 -0.23 1.29 1.53
CA ASP A 13 -1.70 1.23 1.62
C ASP A 13 -2.20 2.63 1.92
N PHE A 14 -2.71 3.32 0.89
CA PHE A 14 -3.36 4.62 1.06
C PHE A 14 -4.80 4.40 1.48
N TRP A 15 -5.15 4.91 2.65
CA TRP A 15 -6.45 4.68 3.28
C TRP A 15 -6.94 5.93 3.99
N SER A 16 -8.17 5.87 4.48
CA SER A 16 -8.77 6.95 5.29
C SER A 16 -9.74 6.32 6.28
N PRO A 17 -9.90 6.89 7.48
CA PRO A 17 -10.90 6.41 8.44
C PRO A 17 -12.34 6.54 7.92
N MET A 18 -12.56 7.33 6.87
CA MET A 18 -13.88 7.51 6.26
C MET A 18 -14.15 6.52 5.12
N CYS A 19 -13.28 5.58 4.90
CA CYS A 19 -13.33 4.64 3.78
C CYS A 19 -13.73 3.25 4.25
N GLY A 20 -14.95 2.79 3.89
CA GLY A 20 -15.44 1.47 4.25
C GLY A 20 -14.60 0.32 3.69
N PRO A 21 -14.33 0.30 2.37
CA PRO A 21 -13.48 -0.75 1.78
C PRO A 21 -12.07 -0.81 2.38
N CYS A 22 -11.53 0.34 2.81
CA CYS A 22 -10.21 0.38 3.45
C CYS A 22 -10.19 -0.44 4.74
N ARG A 23 -11.30 -0.44 5.49
CA ARG A 23 -11.42 -1.23 6.73
C ARG A 23 -11.38 -2.72 6.44
N LYS A 24 -11.97 -3.15 5.32
CA LYS A 24 -11.98 -4.55 4.91
C LYS A 24 -10.60 -4.99 4.44
N LEU A 25 -9.85 -4.07 3.83
CA LEU A 25 -8.50 -4.35 3.34
C LEU A 25 -7.48 -4.39 4.48
N SER A 26 -7.70 -3.63 5.54
CA SER A 26 -6.73 -3.49 6.63
C SER A 26 -6.26 -4.82 7.22
N PRO A 27 -7.12 -5.78 7.59
CA PRO A 27 -6.64 -7.07 8.10
C PRO A 27 -5.86 -7.87 7.07
N ILE A 28 -6.19 -7.73 5.79
CA ILE A 28 -5.45 -8.39 4.71
C ILE A 28 -4.03 -7.82 4.65
N ILE A 29 -3.89 -6.51 4.72
CA ILE A 29 -2.59 -5.84 4.72
C ILE A 29 -1.77 -6.25 5.95
N ASP A 30 -2.41 -6.39 7.11
CA ASP A 30 -1.73 -6.85 8.32
C ASP A 30 -1.18 -8.27 8.15
N GLU A 31 -1.93 -9.16 7.47
CA GLU A 31 -1.46 -10.51 7.18
C GLU A 31 -0.27 -10.49 6.21
N ILE A 32 -0.32 -9.65 5.19
CA ILE A 32 0.80 -9.49 4.25
C ILE A 32 2.04 -9.01 4.99
N ASP A 33 1.89 -8.03 5.87
CA ASP A 33 2.99 -7.50 6.65
C ASP A 33 3.65 -8.59 7.50
N LYS A 34 2.83 -9.45 8.08
CA LYS A 34 3.30 -10.55 8.92
C LYS A 34 3.99 -11.65 8.10
N ASP A 35 3.43 -11.99 6.92
CA ASP A 35 3.88 -13.12 6.12
C ASP A 35 5.06 -12.79 5.21
N TYR A 36 5.25 -11.52 4.86
CA TYR A 36 6.27 -11.07 3.92
C TYR A 36 7.26 -10.13 4.60
N GLU A 37 8.18 -10.71 5.39
CA GLU A 37 9.14 -9.93 6.19
C GLU A 37 10.02 -8.99 5.37
N HIS A 38 10.31 -9.38 4.12
CA HIS A 38 11.16 -8.56 3.24
C HIS A 38 10.41 -7.40 2.60
N VAL A 39 9.10 -7.34 2.75
CA VAL A 39 8.28 -6.24 2.22
C VAL A 39 8.06 -5.21 3.32
N ASN A 40 8.42 -3.97 3.02
CA ASN A 40 8.15 -2.86 3.94
C ASN A 40 6.72 -2.39 3.68
N VAL A 41 5.82 -2.65 4.62
CA VAL A 41 4.41 -2.26 4.53
C VAL A 41 4.22 -0.92 5.22
N VAL A 42 3.68 0.05 4.49
CA VAL A 42 3.43 1.40 4.98
C VAL A 42 1.94 1.69 4.85
N LYS A 43 1.29 2.04 5.95
CA LYS A 43 -0.12 2.46 5.95
C LYS A 43 -0.15 3.99 6.01
N ALA A 44 -0.60 4.62 4.93
CA ALA A 44 -0.65 6.06 4.80
C ALA A 44 -2.09 6.56 4.91
N ASN A 45 -2.43 7.16 6.03
CA ASN A 45 -3.73 7.81 6.24
C ASN A 45 -3.73 9.12 5.46
N THR A 46 -4.53 9.21 4.40
CA THR A 46 -4.52 10.36 3.51
C THR A 46 -5.03 11.64 4.14
N MET A 47 -5.71 11.56 5.27
CA MET A 47 -6.12 12.73 6.02
C MET A 47 -4.95 13.37 6.78
N ILE A 48 -3.90 12.59 7.04
CA ILE A 48 -2.70 13.03 7.74
C ILE A 48 -1.54 13.19 6.76
N GLU A 49 -1.34 12.18 5.90
CA GLU A 49 -0.26 12.13 4.92
C GLU A 49 -0.72 12.68 3.57
N SER A 50 -1.32 13.88 3.59
CA SER A 50 -1.90 14.47 2.37
C SER A 50 -0.86 14.79 1.30
N SER A 51 0.35 15.19 1.70
CA SER A 51 1.45 15.46 0.77
C SER A 51 1.83 14.19 0.00
N MET A 52 1.91 13.07 0.71
CA MET A 52 2.24 11.78 0.14
C MET A 52 1.16 11.33 -0.85
N ALA A 53 -0.10 11.50 -0.47
CA ALA A 53 -1.23 11.18 -1.35
C ALA A 53 -1.18 12.00 -2.65
N THR A 54 -0.83 13.28 -2.55
CA THR A 54 -0.68 14.16 -3.70
C THR A 54 0.50 13.71 -4.58
N GLU A 55 1.63 13.40 -3.96
CA GLU A 55 2.83 12.94 -4.66
C GLU A 55 2.55 11.72 -5.52
N TYR A 56 1.77 10.76 -5.01
CA TYR A 56 1.42 9.54 -5.73
C TYR A 56 0.12 9.67 -6.54
N SER A 57 -0.46 10.86 -6.63
CA SER A 57 -1.67 11.13 -7.40
C SER A 57 -2.82 10.20 -7.01
N ILE A 58 -3.04 10.05 -5.71
CA ILE A 58 -4.09 9.17 -5.18
C ILE A 58 -5.44 9.86 -5.37
N ARG A 59 -6.36 9.21 -6.09
CA ARG A 59 -7.68 9.76 -6.44
C ARG A 59 -8.85 8.95 -5.87
N ALA A 60 -8.59 7.73 -5.45
CA ALA A 60 -9.60 6.84 -4.90
C ALA A 60 -9.00 6.01 -3.78
N LEU A 61 -9.82 5.51 -2.87
CA LEU A 61 -9.36 4.72 -1.73
C LEU A 61 -10.13 3.41 -1.66
N PRO A 62 -9.47 2.33 -1.25
CA PRO A 62 -8.05 2.25 -0.99
C PRO A 62 -7.25 2.22 -2.31
N THR A 63 -6.00 2.65 -2.25
CA THR A 63 -5.05 2.46 -3.34
C THR A 63 -3.80 1.85 -2.76
N LEU A 64 -3.37 0.73 -3.36
CA LEU A 64 -2.11 0.08 -3.02
C LEU A 64 -1.08 0.46 -4.08
N VAL A 65 0.06 0.97 -3.64
CA VAL A 65 1.18 1.30 -4.52
C VAL A 65 2.33 0.37 -4.17
N PHE A 66 2.86 -0.31 -5.17
CA PHE A 66 3.98 -1.24 -5.00
C PHE A 66 5.24 -0.60 -5.56
N LEU A 67 6.24 -0.46 -4.71
CA LEU A 67 7.53 0.12 -5.09
C LEU A 67 8.62 -0.95 -5.08
N LYS A 68 9.58 -0.80 -5.98
CA LYS A 68 10.80 -1.60 -5.99
C LYS A 68 11.97 -0.65 -6.16
N ASP A 69 12.82 -0.59 -5.14
CA ASP A 69 13.97 0.30 -5.12
C ASP A 69 13.62 1.74 -5.52
N GLY A 70 12.54 2.25 -4.94
CA GLY A 70 12.10 3.63 -5.13
C GLY A 70 11.17 3.87 -6.31
N GLU A 71 10.96 2.88 -7.18
CA GLU A 71 10.12 3.04 -8.37
C GLU A 71 8.78 2.35 -8.20
N GLU A 72 7.71 3.02 -8.61
CA GLU A 72 6.39 2.41 -8.64
C GLU A 72 6.35 1.39 -9.76
N VAL A 73 6.16 0.12 -9.40
CA VAL A 73 6.11 -0.99 -10.36
C VAL A 73 4.70 -1.53 -10.58
N HIS A 74 3.79 -1.25 -9.67
CA HIS A 74 2.40 -1.68 -9.80
C HIS A 74 1.50 -0.85 -8.89
N ARG A 75 0.21 -0.78 -9.23
CA ARG A 75 -0.80 -0.06 -8.45
C ARG A 75 -2.13 -0.80 -8.56
N GLU A 76 -2.83 -0.94 -7.44
CA GLU A 76 -4.18 -1.48 -7.39
C GLU A 76 -5.10 -0.48 -6.73
N VAL A 77 -6.23 -0.20 -7.36
CA VAL A 77 -7.25 0.70 -6.82
C VAL A 77 -8.47 -0.12 -6.43
N GLY A 78 -8.93 0.09 -5.19
CA GLY A 78 -10.08 -0.61 -4.66
C GLY A 78 -9.70 -1.83 -3.83
N LEU A 79 -10.72 -2.54 -3.35
CA LEU A 79 -10.53 -3.73 -2.52
C LEU A 79 -10.03 -4.90 -3.38
N VAL A 80 -8.91 -5.48 -2.97
CA VAL A 80 -8.34 -6.65 -3.65
C VAL A 80 -8.16 -7.78 -2.65
N SER A 81 -8.09 -9.01 -3.16
CA SER A 81 -7.89 -10.17 -2.31
C SER A 81 -6.43 -10.32 -1.88
N LYS A 82 -6.22 -11.03 -0.78
CA LYS A 82 -4.86 -11.37 -0.34
C LYS A 82 -4.10 -12.10 -1.44
N LYS A 83 -4.76 -13.02 -2.13
CA LYS A 83 -4.16 -13.80 -3.21
C LYS A 83 -3.65 -12.90 -4.33
N ASP A 84 -4.42 -11.88 -4.71
CA ASP A 84 -4.01 -10.95 -5.76
C ASP A 84 -2.77 -10.17 -5.33
N ILE A 85 -2.73 -9.73 -4.08
CA ILE A 85 -1.56 -9.01 -3.54
C ILE A 85 -0.33 -9.92 -3.55
N GLU A 86 -0.50 -11.17 -3.14
CA GLU A 86 0.59 -12.15 -3.11
C GLU A 86 1.13 -12.41 -4.52
N GLU A 87 0.24 -12.52 -5.50
CA GLU A 87 0.65 -12.71 -6.90
C GLU A 87 1.50 -11.55 -7.40
N ILE A 88 1.10 -10.33 -7.06
CA ILE A 88 1.87 -9.13 -7.43
C ILE A 88 3.23 -9.13 -6.76
N LEU A 89 3.28 -9.40 -5.46
CA LEU A 89 4.54 -9.42 -4.70
C LEU A 89 5.50 -10.49 -5.22
N ASN A 90 4.98 -11.60 -5.72
CA ASN A 90 5.80 -12.68 -6.24
C ASN A 90 6.35 -12.38 -7.64
N LYS A 91 5.83 -11.38 -8.33
CA LYS A 91 6.28 -11.00 -9.68
C LYS A 91 7.28 -9.84 -9.70
N ILE A 92 7.36 -9.09 -8.62
CA ILE A 92 8.22 -7.90 -8.59
C ILE A 92 9.54 -8.10 -7.87
#